data_232554d853eb4df91054a9f7a3d8637f
#
_entry.id   232554d853eb4df91054a9f7a3d8637f
#
_cell.length_a   1.000
_cell.length_b   1.000
_cell.length_c   1.000
_cell.angle_alpha   90.00
_cell.angle_beta   90.00
_cell.angle_gamma   90.00
#
_symmetry.space_group_name_H-M   'P 1'
#
loop_
_entity.id
_entity.type
_entity.pdbx_description
1 polymer ?
#
loop_
_entity_poly.entity_id
_entity_poly.type
_entity_poly.pdbx_seq_one_letter_code
_entity_poly.pdbx_strand_id
1 'polypeptide(L)'
;MSDRLRAHLPVAAVLAAATAVRLFRLGFQSLWCDEWFSYNLTQKPLGTLWADAVHDAVHPPLYYLLLHPLAVRTTSEVWLRLPSVVFGVLSVWLTYRLALALTNRATALTAAALMAVSSFQVYHSQELRMYSMLTCFGVAALWALWRALETLRWRYWVAFIVASALSLYTNYLAAALAVTAVGALATHWRCYRRALGPFLLSAALITVLWLPWGLAMLKGGQGVNERRQQGSVKIAAV
;
A
#
# COMPACT_ATOMS: atom_id res chain seq x y z
N MET A 1 36.79 -6.49 -8.65
CA MET A 1 35.39 -6.25 -8.27
C MET A 1 35.36 -6.11 -6.75
N SER A 2 35.03 -4.93 -6.21
CA SER A 2 35.12 -4.68 -4.75
C SER A 2 34.19 -5.62 -3.98
N ASP A 3 34.58 -6.00 -2.74
CA ASP A 3 33.78 -6.89 -1.88
C ASP A 3 32.36 -6.36 -1.63
N ARG A 4 32.20 -5.05 -1.65
CA ARG A 4 30.87 -4.40 -1.57
C ARG A 4 30.00 -4.76 -2.79
N LEU A 5 30.57 -4.79 -3.99
CA LEU A 5 29.83 -5.14 -5.21
C LEU A 5 29.36 -6.60 -5.17
N ARG A 6 30.25 -7.52 -4.75
CA ARG A 6 29.93 -8.96 -4.57
C ARG A 6 28.83 -9.17 -3.52
N ALA A 7 28.79 -8.31 -2.51
CA ALA A 7 27.75 -8.36 -1.47
C ALA A 7 26.36 -7.96 -1.98
N HIS A 8 26.22 -7.15 -3.01
CA HIS A 8 24.91 -6.72 -3.53
C HIS A 8 24.39 -7.56 -4.69
N LEU A 9 25.24 -8.37 -5.34
CA LEU A 9 24.87 -9.20 -6.49
C LEU A 9 23.65 -10.12 -6.25
N PRO A 10 23.57 -10.88 -5.12
CA PRO A 10 22.44 -11.78 -4.91
C PRO A 10 21.09 -11.05 -4.79
N VAL A 11 21.04 -9.93 -4.08
CA VAL A 11 19.79 -9.16 -3.97
C VAL A 11 19.43 -8.50 -5.31
N ALA A 12 20.43 -8.04 -6.08
CA ALA A 12 20.19 -7.50 -7.42
C ALA A 12 19.64 -8.58 -8.38
N ALA A 13 20.16 -9.80 -8.31
CA ALA A 13 19.64 -10.93 -9.08
C ALA A 13 18.17 -11.25 -8.72
N VAL A 14 17.84 -11.27 -7.42
CA VAL A 14 16.44 -11.47 -6.97
C VAL A 14 15.54 -10.36 -7.48
N LEU A 15 15.98 -9.10 -7.43
CA LEU A 15 15.18 -7.96 -7.93
C LEU A 15 15.01 -8.00 -9.46
N ALA A 16 16.06 -8.39 -10.19
CA ALA A 16 15.99 -8.57 -11.64
C ALA A 16 15.00 -9.69 -12.01
N ALA A 17 15.05 -10.82 -11.32
CA ALA A 17 14.08 -11.92 -11.49
C ALA A 17 12.65 -11.47 -11.13
N ALA A 18 12.47 -10.74 -10.01
CA ALA A 18 11.18 -10.19 -9.61
C ALA A 18 10.60 -9.25 -10.68
N THR A 19 11.45 -8.42 -11.29
CA THR A 19 11.06 -7.52 -12.38
C THR A 19 10.68 -8.30 -13.63
N ALA A 20 11.51 -9.25 -14.04
CA ALA A 20 11.28 -10.07 -15.23
C ALA A 20 9.94 -10.84 -15.15
N VAL A 21 9.66 -11.48 -14.01
CA VAL A 21 8.41 -12.24 -13.81
C VAL A 21 7.19 -11.31 -13.84
N ARG A 22 7.27 -10.10 -13.27
CA ARG A 22 6.17 -9.13 -13.25
C ARG A 22 5.94 -8.44 -14.60
N LEU A 23 6.96 -8.30 -15.40
CA LEU A 23 6.84 -7.77 -16.77
C LEU A 23 6.42 -8.84 -17.77
N PHE A 24 6.63 -10.12 -17.44
CA PHE A 24 6.28 -11.21 -18.35
C PHE A 24 4.78 -11.22 -18.64
N ARG A 25 4.42 -11.04 -19.91
CA ARG A 25 3.04 -11.00 -20.43
C ARG A 25 2.13 -9.96 -19.77
N LEU A 26 2.68 -8.84 -19.30
CA LEU A 26 1.94 -7.78 -18.58
C LEU A 26 0.73 -7.23 -19.34
N GLY A 27 0.79 -7.16 -20.67
CA GLY A 27 -0.32 -6.70 -21.54
C GLY A 27 -1.10 -7.83 -22.20
N PHE A 28 -0.99 -9.08 -21.72
CA PHE A 28 -1.62 -10.23 -22.38
C PHE A 28 -3.14 -10.30 -22.15
N GLN A 29 -3.61 -9.87 -20.98
CA GLN A 29 -5.02 -9.89 -20.63
C GLN A 29 -5.61 -8.49 -20.72
N SER A 30 -6.82 -8.39 -21.30
CA SER A 30 -7.62 -7.16 -21.25
C SER A 30 -7.97 -6.77 -19.82
N LEU A 31 -8.34 -5.51 -19.62
CA LEU A 31 -8.79 -5.04 -18.30
C LEU A 31 -10.05 -5.80 -17.88
N TRP A 32 -10.01 -6.44 -16.71
CA TRP A 32 -11.18 -7.07 -16.12
C TRP A 32 -12.01 -6.06 -15.31
N CYS A 33 -13.17 -6.45 -14.80
CA CYS A 33 -14.19 -5.57 -14.24
C CYS A 33 -13.65 -4.51 -13.26
N ASP A 34 -12.84 -4.94 -12.28
CA ASP A 34 -12.28 -4.03 -11.26
C ASP A 34 -11.17 -3.11 -11.80
N GLU A 35 -10.39 -3.59 -12.78
CA GLU A 35 -9.40 -2.74 -13.46
C GLU A 35 -10.10 -1.69 -14.32
N TRP A 36 -11.18 -2.09 -15.02
CA TRP A 36 -12.01 -1.18 -15.79
C TRP A 36 -12.64 -0.09 -14.91
N PHE A 37 -13.15 -0.45 -13.73
CA PHE A 37 -13.63 0.51 -12.74
C PHE A 37 -12.53 1.51 -12.36
N SER A 38 -11.33 1.01 -12.02
CA SER A 38 -10.18 1.84 -11.67
C SER A 38 -9.80 2.79 -12.79
N TYR A 39 -9.76 2.27 -14.04
CA TYR A 39 -9.45 3.05 -15.23
C TYR A 39 -10.50 4.17 -15.45
N ASN A 40 -11.78 3.84 -15.46
CA ASN A 40 -12.84 4.82 -15.66
C ASN A 40 -12.86 5.92 -14.60
N LEU A 41 -12.65 5.57 -13.35
CA LEU A 41 -12.56 6.53 -12.26
C LEU A 41 -11.40 7.50 -12.48
N THR A 42 -10.25 7.00 -12.93
CA THR A 42 -9.05 7.81 -13.17
C THR A 42 -9.10 8.65 -14.43
N GLN A 43 -10.04 8.44 -15.34
CA GLN A 43 -10.28 9.32 -16.52
C GLN A 43 -10.97 10.64 -16.14
N LYS A 44 -11.62 10.70 -14.98
CA LYS A 44 -12.40 11.87 -14.55
C LYS A 44 -11.50 13.01 -14.08
N PRO A 45 -11.96 14.28 -14.16
CA PRO A 45 -11.25 15.40 -13.55
C PRO A 45 -11.01 15.16 -12.06
N LEU A 46 -9.89 15.65 -11.52
CA LEU A 46 -9.46 15.36 -10.13
C LEU A 46 -10.54 15.66 -9.07
N GLY A 47 -11.30 16.75 -9.23
CA GLY A 47 -12.39 17.08 -8.31
C GLY A 47 -13.53 16.06 -8.33
N THR A 48 -13.90 15.56 -9.51
CA THR A 48 -14.93 14.53 -9.69
C THR A 48 -14.40 13.19 -9.20
N LEU A 49 -13.14 12.84 -9.51
CA LEU A 49 -12.48 11.61 -9.01
C LEU A 49 -12.54 11.57 -7.48
N TRP A 50 -12.18 12.66 -6.81
CA TRP A 50 -12.24 12.75 -5.35
C TRP A 50 -13.68 12.56 -4.82
N ALA A 51 -14.64 13.26 -5.41
CA ALA A 51 -16.04 13.16 -5.01
C ALA A 51 -16.60 11.75 -5.19
N ASP A 52 -16.28 11.10 -6.31
CA ASP A 52 -16.72 9.73 -6.59
C ASP A 52 -16.04 8.71 -5.68
N ALA A 53 -14.75 8.87 -5.37
CA ALA A 53 -14.05 8.03 -4.41
C ALA A 53 -14.66 8.15 -3.00
N VAL A 54 -15.07 9.34 -2.59
CA VAL A 54 -15.80 9.57 -1.32
C VAL A 54 -17.18 8.92 -1.36
N HIS A 55 -17.90 9.01 -2.49
CA HIS A 55 -19.22 8.41 -2.64
C HIS A 55 -19.20 6.88 -2.68
N ASP A 56 -18.22 6.29 -3.37
CA ASP A 56 -18.05 4.84 -3.44
C ASP A 56 -17.68 4.28 -2.06
N ALA A 57 -16.87 5.01 -1.29
CA ALA A 57 -16.41 4.68 0.06
C ALA A 57 -15.76 3.29 0.20
N VAL A 58 -15.56 2.55 -0.90
CA VAL A 58 -15.00 1.19 -0.89
C VAL A 58 -13.48 1.24 -0.82
N HIS A 59 -12.87 2.19 -1.53
CA HIS A 59 -11.42 2.30 -1.62
C HIS A 59 -10.94 3.75 -1.41
N PRO A 60 -9.89 3.96 -0.58
CA PRO A 60 -9.25 5.26 -0.44
C PRO A 60 -8.62 5.75 -1.76
N PRO A 61 -8.43 7.09 -1.92
CA PRO A 61 -8.18 7.69 -3.23
C PRO A 61 -6.74 7.62 -3.74
N LEU A 62 -5.76 7.27 -2.89
CA LEU A 62 -4.33 7.49 -3.20
C LEU A 62 -3.88 6.78 -4.49
N TYR A 63 -4.30 5.54 -4.69
CA TYR A 63 -3.94 4.80 -5.89
C TYR A 63 -4.50 5.45 -7.16
N TYR A 64 -5.75 5.89 -7.11
CA TYR A 64 -6.41 6.54 -8.24
C TYR A 64 -5.78 7.90 -8.57
N LEU A 65 -5.44 8.68 -7.53
CA LEU A 65 -4.74 9.96 -7.71
C LEU A 65 -3.34 9.77 -8.33
N LEU A 66 -2.61 8.72 -7.93
CA LEU A 66 -1.32 8.38 -8.49
C LEU A 66 -1.44 7.91 -9.94
N LEU A 67 -2.49 7.16 -10.26
CA LEU A 67 -2.72 6.62 -11.60
C LEU A 67 -3.25 7.67 -12.59
N HIS A 68 -4.03 8.65 -12.12
CA HIS A 68 -4.70 9.67 -12.95
C HIS A 68 -3.80 10.31 -14.01
N PRO A 69 -2.59 10.86 -13.69
CA PRO A 69 -1.74 11.51 -14.68
C PRO A 69 -1.26 10.57 -15.80
N LEU A 70 -1.23 9.27 -15.54
CA LEU A 70 -0.89 8.27 -16.54
C LEU A 70 -2.13 7.86 -17.34
N ALA A 71 -3.24 7.60 -16.67
CA ALA A 71 -4.48 7.13 -17.29
C ALA A 71 -5.07 8.14 -18.29
N VAL A 72 -4.94 9.44 -18.05
CA VAL A 72 -5.40 10.47 -19.00
C VAL A 72 -4.51 10.61 -20.25
N ARG A 73 -3.32 9.97 -20.27
CA ARG A 73 -2.36 10.06 -21.37
C ARG A 73 -2.24 8.77 -22.20
N THR A 74 -2.68 7.65 -21.69
CA THR A 74 -2.54 6.36 -22.36
C THR A 74 -3.71 5.44 -22.10
N THR A 75 -4.03 4.63 -23.11
CA THR A 75 -4.98 3.50 -23.01
C THR A 75 -4.25 2.16 -22.94
N SER A 76 -2.92 2.17 -23.02
CA SER A 76 -2.12 0.94 -23.02
C SER A 76 -2.14 0.27 -21.64
N GLU A 77 -2.64 -0.94 -21.57
CA GLU A 77 -2.72 -1.76 -20.35
C GLU A 77 -1.34 -1.98 -19.71
N VAL A 78 -0.30 -2.12 -20.53
CA VAL A 78 1.09 -2.25 -20.04
C VAL A 78 1.50 -1.03 -19.24
N TRP A 79 1.32 0.17 -19.80
CA TRP A 79 1.69 1.40 -19.10
C TRP A 79 0.86 1.65 -17.86
N LEU A 80 -0.44 1.35 -17.91
CA LEU A 80 -1.34 1.51 -16.78
C LEU A 80 -0.98 0.57 -15.61
N ARG A 81 -0.49 -0.65 -15.87
CA ARG A 81 -0.08 -1.62 -14.85
C ARG A 81 1.32 -1.42 -14.30
N LEU A 82 2.18 -0.62 -14.99
CA LEU A 82 3.56 -0.38 -14.53
C LEU A 82 3.70 0.15 -13.11
N PRO A 83 2.85 1.08 -12.59
CA PRO A 83 2.91 1.47 -11.20
C PRO A 83 2.80 0.29 -10.22
N SER A 84 1.89 -0.66 -10.49
CA SER A 84 1.74 -1.87 -9.67
C SER A 84 2.98 -2.76 -9.73
N VAL A 85 3.63 -2.89 -10.91
CA VAL A 85 4.91 -3.60 -11.07
C VAL A 85 6.00 -2.95 -10.24
N VAL A 86 6.13 -1.62 -10.29
CA VAL A 86 7.14 -0.87 -9.51
C VAL A 86 6.95 -1.10 -8.01
N PHE A 87 5.73 -0.95 -7.51
CA PHE A 87 5.43 -1.21 -6.09
C PHE A 87 5.67 -2.68 -5.72
N GLY A 88 5.35 -3.62 -6.60
CA GLY A 88 5.62 -5.04 -6.40
C GLY A 88 7.11 -5.36 -6.27
N VAL A 89 7.97 -4.77 -7.11
CA VAL A 89 9.43 -4.93 -7.02
C VAL A 89 9.99 -4.23 -5.77
N LEU A 90 9.50 -3.03 -5.45
CA LEU A 90 9.87 -2.33 -4.20
C LEU A 90 9.49 -3.14 -2.96
N SER A 91 8.35 -3.84 -2.99
CA SER A 91 7.92 -4.73 -1.90
C SER A 91 8.92 -5.86 -1.67
N VAL A 92 9.46 -6.47 -2.74
CA VAL A 92 10.51 -7.49 -2.64
C VAL A 92 11.76 -6.93 -1.98
N TRP A 93 12.21 -5.74 -2.40
CA TRP A 93 13.36 -5.07 -1.79
C TRP A 93 13.12 -4.73 -0.31
N LEU A 94 11.95 -4.19 0.02
CA LEU A 94 11.59 -3.85 1.40
C LEU A 94 11.49 -5.10 2.29
N THR A 95 10.98 -6.22 1.75
CA THR A 95 10.97 -7.51 2.44
C THR A 95 12.39 -7.98 2.76
N TYR A 96 13.31 -7.86 1.79
CA TYR A 96 14.73 -8.10 2.06
C TYR A 96 15.26 -7.22 3.20
N ARG A 97 14.94 -5.92 3.18
CA ARG A 97 15.40 -4.95 4.20
C ARG A 97 14.83 -5.24 5.59
N LEU A 98 13.55 -5.61 5.65
CA LEU A 98 12.89 -5.98 6.90
C LEU A 98 13.48 -7.29 7.44
N ALA A 99 13.56 -8.33 6.63
CA ALA A 99 14.11 -9.61 7.05
C ALA A 99 15.59 -9.52 7.48
N LEU A 100 16.38 -8.68 6.80
CA LEU A 100 17.78 -8.43 7.18
C LEU A 100 17.89 -7.69 8.52
N ALA A 101 16.93 -6.85 8.86
CA ALA A 101 16.89 -6.17 10.16
C ALA A 101 16.45 -7.11 11.30
N LEU A 102 15.62 -8.11 10.99
CA LEU A 102 15.10 -9.07 11.96
C LEU A 102 16.01 -10.29 12.17
N THR A 103 16.78 -10.66 11.15
CA THR A 103 17.52 -11.95 11.13
C THR A 103 18.91 -11.78 10.51
N ASN A 104 19.23 -12.63 9.55
CA ASN A 104 20.51 -12.65 8.84
C ASN A 104 20.32 -12.56 7.32
N ARG A 105 21.43 -12.44 6.61
CA ARG A 105 21.45 -12.25 5.16
C ARG A 105 20.84 -13.42 4.38
N ALA A 106 21.09 -14.65 4.80
CA ALA A 106 20.57 -15.83 4.11
C ALA A 106 19.04 -15.86 4.18
N THR A 107 18.48 -15.70 5.39
CA THR A 107 17.03 -15.60 5.62
C THR A 107 16.42 -14.44 4.85
N ALA A 108 17.08 -13.27 4.80
CA ALA A 108 16.60 -12.12 4.08
C ALA A 108 16.55 -12.36 2.56
N LEU A 109 17.55 -13.02 1.99
CA LEU A 109 17.56 -13.39 0.56
C LEU A 109 16.46 -14.42 0.25
N THR A 110 16.28 -15.42 1.12
CA THR A 110 15.22 -16.43 0.96
C THR A 110 13.84 -15.77 1.03
N ALA A 111 13.59 -14.89 1.99
CA ALA A 111 12.32 -14.17 2.11
C ALA A 111 12.02 -13.31 0.86
N ALA A 112 13.04 -12.59 0.36
CA ALA A 112 12.90 -11.80 -0.86
C ALA A 112 12.68 -12.68 -2.09
N ALA A 113 13.36 -13.81 -2.21
CA ALA A 113 13.20 -14.76 -3.32
C ALA A 113 11.80 -15.38 -3.32
N LEU A 114 11.31 -15.83 -2.17
CA LEU A 114 9.94 -16.33 -2.02
C LEU A 114 8.89 -15.27 -2.41
N MET A 115 9.08 -14.02 -1.97
CA MET A 115 8.19 -12.92 -2.34
C MET A 115 8.28 -12.58 -3.83
N ALA A 116 9.45 -12.71 -4.45
CA ALA A 116 9.67 -12.45 -5.87
C ALA A 116 8.87 -13.40 -6.76
N VAL A 117 8.78 -14.69 -6.38
CA VAL A 117 8.12 -15.74 -7.15
C VAL A 117 6.72 -16.11 -6.64
N SER A 118 6.26 -15.49 -5.54
CA SER A 118 4.91 -15.73 -5.01
C SER A 118 3.86 -15.39 -6.07
N SER A 119 3.07 -16.39 -6.49
CA SER A 119 2.02 -16.22 -7.50
C SER A 119 1.02 -15.13 -7.12
N PHE A 120 0.64 -15.06 -5.84
CA PHE A 120 -0.23 -14.03 -5.31
C PHE A 120 0.35 -12.62 -5.48
N GLN A 121 1.64 -12.43 -5.15
CA GLN A 121 2.31 -11.14 -5.26
C GLN A 121 2.59 -10.75 -6.72
N VAL A 122 2.89 -11.72 -7.58
CA VAL A 122 3.06 -11.51 -9.02
C VAL A 122 1.74 -11.08 -9.63
N TYR A 123 0.66 -11.82 -9.36
CA TYR A 123 -0.69 -11.52 -9.83
C TYR A 123 -1.10 -10.08 -9.51
N HIS A 124 -1.04 -9.69 -8.23
CA HIS A 124 -1.38 -8.32 -7.81
C HIS A 124 -0.43 -7.24 -8.33
N SER A 125 0.77 -7.61 -8.76
CA SER A 125 1.69 -6.66 -9.40
C SER A 125 1.41 -6.47 -10.90
N GLN A 126 0.62 -7.36 -11.50
CA GLN A 126 0.21 -7.31 -12.91
C GLN A 126 -1.20 -6.76 -13.09
N GLU A 127 -1.84 -6.30 -12.02
CA GLU A 127 -3.17 -5.70 -12.05
C GLU A 127 -3.13 -4.17 -11.90
N LEU A 128 -4.12 -3.52 -12.53
CA LEU A 128 -4.40 -2.10 -12.34
C LEU A 128 -5.18 -1.88 -11.03
N ARG A 129 -4.58 -2.34 -9.91
CA ARG A 129 -5.18 -2.31 -8.57
C ARG A 129 -4.15 -1.93 -7.52
N MET A 130 -4.63 -1.41 -6.39
CA MET A 130 -3.83 -0.85 -5.30
C MET A 130 -3.07 -1.87 -4.43
N TYR A 131 -3.22 -3.18 -4.65
CA TYR A 131 -2.73 -4.20 -3.71
C TYR A 131 -1.20 -4.23 -3.59
N SER A 132 -0.47 -4.07 -4.70
CA SER A 132 1.00 -3.97 -4.65
C SER A 132 1.47 -2.72 -3.93
N MET A 133 0.77 -1.59 -4.09
CA MET A 133 1.07 -0.35 -3.38
C MET A 133 0.80 -0.50 -1.88
N LEU A 134 -0.31 -1.15 -1.50
CA LEU A 134 -0.61 -1.49 -0.11
C LEU A 134 0.49 -2.36 0.51
N THR A 135 0.90 -3.41 -0.19
CA THR A 135 1.98 -4.30 0.27
C THR A 135 3.29 -3.54 0.45
N CYS A 136 3.64 -2.68 -0.51
CA CYS A 136 4.86 -1.88 -0.47
C CYS A 136 4.89 -0.95 0.76
N PHE A 137 3.86 -0.15 0.95
CA PHE A 137 3.79 0.75 2.09
C PHE A 137 3.63 0.01 3.42
N GLY A 138 2.90 -1.11 3.44
CA GLY A 138 2.76 -1.96 4.62
C GLY A 138 4.11 -2.52 5.10
N VAL A 139 4.89 -3.11 4.19
CA VAL A 139 6.23 -3.63 4.52
C VAL A 139 7.18 -2.49 4.88
N ALA A 140 7.09 -1.33 4.21
CA ALA A 140 7.87 -0.14 4.55
C ALA A 140 7.56 0.35 5.98
N ALA A 141 6.27 0.38 6.37
CA ALA A 141 5.85 0.77 7.71
C ALA A 141 6.40 -0.21 8.76
N LEU A 142 6.31 -1.52 8.53
CA LEU A 142 6.86 -2.52 9.45
C LEU A 142 8.38 -2.43 9.57
N TRP A 143 9.09 -2.23 8.46
CA TRP A 143 10.54 -2.01 8.49
C TRP A 143 10.91 -0.73 9.26
N ALA A 144 10.20 0.37 9.01
CA ALA A 144 10.44 1.64 9.67
C ALA A 144 10.13 1.54 11.18
N LEU A 145 9.03 0.89 11.56
CA LEU A 145 8.68 0.63 12.96
C LEU A 145 9.78 -0.16 13.66
N TRP A 146 10.21 -1.28 13.07
CA TRP A 146 11.29 -2.09 13.66
C TRP A 146 12.55 -1.26 13.90
N ARG A 147 12.98 -0.49 12.89
CA ARG A 147 14.16 0.38 13.01
C ARG A 147 13.96 1.52 14.03
N ALA A 148 12.73 2.02 14.15
CA ALA A 148 12.37 3.03 15.15
C ALA A 148 12.47 2.46 16.58
N LEU A 149 11.96 1.25 16.80
CA LEU A 149 12.02 0.55 18.09
C LEU A 149 13.46 0.23 18.51
N GLU A 150 14.30 -0.22 17.56
CA GLU A 150 15.71 -0.55 17.85
C GLU A 150 16.57 0.69 18.14
N THR A 151 16.37 1.75 17.37
CA THR A 151 17.34 2.88 17.35
C THR A 151 16.83 4.15 18.03
N LEU A 152 15.53 4.25 18.26
CA LEU A 152 14.80 5.45 18.75
C LEU A 152 15.06 6.72 17.91
N ARG A 153 15.59 6.58 16.69
CA ARG A 153 15.90 7.72 15.83
C ARG A 153 14.63 8.28 15.20
N TRP A 154 14.43 9.59 15.29
CA TRP A 154 13.24 10.31 14.80
C TRP A 154 12.90 10.03 13.31
N ARG A 155 13.92 9.89 12.46
CA ARG A 155 13.73 9.61 11.02
C ARG A 155 12.94 8.33 10.73
N TYR A 156 13.09 7.31 11.57
CA TYR A 156 12.34 6.06 11.40
C TYR A 156 10.90 6.17 11.90
N TRP A 157 10.66 6.99 12.92
CA TRP A 157 9.30 7.33 13.36
C TRP A 157 8.56 8.10 12.27
N VAL A 158 9.20 9.08 11.63
CA VAL A 158 8.63 9.80 10.47
C VAL A 158 8.36 8.85 9.32
N ALA A 159 9.31 7.96 8.98
CA ALA A 159 9.11 6.96 7.93
C ALA A 159 7.92 6.01 8.25
N PHE A 160 7.77 5.60 9.51
CA PHE A 160 6.64 4.80 9.97
C PHE A 160 5.31 5.54 9.82
N ILE A 161 5.24 6.80 10.26
CA ILE A 161 4.04 7.63 10.14
C ILE A 161 3.65 7.79 8.67
N VAL A 162 4.59 8.18 7.81
CA VAL A 162 4.33 8.41 6.38
C VAL A 162 3.89 7.12 5.68
N ALA A 163 4.63 6.02 5.88
CA ALA A 163 4.29 4.75 5.24
C ALA A 163 2.94 4.20 5.72
N SER A 164 2.62 4.33 7.02
CA SER A 164 1.32 3.91 7.56
C SER A 164 0.17 4.78 7.04
N ALA A 165 0.34 6.09 6.99
CA ALA A 165 -0.65 6.99 6.43
C ALA A 165 -0.90 6.69 4.94
N LEU A 166 0.16 6.53 4.14
CA LEU A 166 0.05 6.15 2.73
C LEU A 166 -0.64 4.79 2.55
N SER A 167 -0.35 3.81 3.43
CA SER A 167 -1.07 2.52 3.43
C SER A 167 -2.57 2.70 3.65
N LEU A 168 -2.97 3.50 4.65
CA LEU A 168 -4.39 3.76 4.96
C LEU A 168 -5.11 4.51 3.84
N TYR A 169 -4.42 5.43 3.16
CA TYR A 169 -4.93 6.11 1.97
C TYR A 169 -4.94 5.23 0.71
N THR A 170 -4.32 4.04 0.79
CA THR A 170 -4.34 3.04 -0.28
C THR A 170 -5.47 2.04 -0.10
N ASN A 171 -5.62 1.47 1.10
CA ASN A 171 -6.66 0.48 1.39
C ASN A 171 -6.86 0.34 2.90
N TYR A 172 -8.10 0.11 3.34
CA TYR A 172 -8.47 -0.03 4.77
C TYR A 172 -7.87 -1.27 5.45
N LEU A 173 -7.49 -2.30 4.68
CA LEU A 173 -6.74 -3.45 5.21
C LEU A 173 -5.43 -3.04 5.89
N ALA A 174 -4.90 -1.85 5.58
CA ALA A 174 -3.75 -1.28 6.29
C ALA A 174 -3.99 -1.11 7.80
N ALA A 175 -5.25 -1.07 8.27
CA ALA A 175 -5.55 -1.05 9.71
C ALA A 175 -4.97 -2.26 10.46
N ALA A 176 -4.75 -3.40 9.78
CA ALA A 176 -4.07 -4.56 10.34
C ALA A 176 -2.63 -4.27 10.80
N LEU A 177 -1.98 -3.24 10.22
CA LEU A 177 -0.67 -2.77 10.68
C LEU A 177 -0.70 -2.31 12.14
N ALA A 178 -1.82 -1.71 12.60
CA ALA A 178 -1.97 -1.29 13.99
C ALA A 178 -1.92 -2.51 14.94
N VAL A 179 -2.59 -3.61 14.58
CA VAL A 179 -2.57 -4.85 15.37
C VAL A 179 -1.15 -5.41 15.45
N THR A 180 -0.43 -5.45 14.31
CA THR A 180 0.96 -5.91 14.25
C THR A 180 1.88 -5.02 15.10
N ALA A 181 1.71 -3.70 15.02
CA ALA A 181 2.52 -2.73 15.76
C ALA A 181 2.29 -2.85 17.28
N VAL A 182 1.03 -2.95 17.71
CA VAL A 182 0.68 -3.16 19.13
C VAL A 182 1.20 -4.52 19.60
N GLY A 183 1.05 -5.58 18.81
CA GLY A 183 1.57 -6.90 19.12
C GLY A 183 3.08 -6.91 19.32
N ALA A 184 3.84 -6.24 18.46
CA ALA A 184 5.30 -6.10 18.58
C ALA A 184 5.72 -5.39 19.88
N LEU A 185 5.00 -4.33 20.28
CA LEU A 185 5.24 -3.65 21.55
C LEU A 185 4.87 -4.50 22.75
N ALA A 186 3.72 -5.19 22.70
CA ALA A 186 3.23 -5.99 23.82
C ALA A 186 4.13 -7.20 24.11
N THR A 187 4.53 -7.94 23.07
CA THR A 187 5.39 -9.12 23.19
C THR A 187 6.80 -8.78 23.70
N HIS A 188 7.30 -7.59 23.40
CA HIS A 188 8.64 -7.16 23.79
C HIS A 188 8.60 -5.94 24.72
N TRP A 189 7.57 -5.81 25.54
CA TRP A 189 7.32 -4.66 26.42
C TRP A 189 8.53 -4.18 27.21
N ARG A 190 9.24 -5.12 27.86
CA ARG A 190 10.40 -4.79 28.68
C ARG A 190 11.52 -4.11 27.89
N CYS A 191 11.69 -4.48 26.62
CA CYS A 191 12.70 -3.92 25.73
C CYS A 191 12.27 -2.55 25.18
N TYR A 192 10.98 -2.40 24.82
CA TYR A 192 10.49 -1.26 24.05
C TYR A 192 9.66 -0.24 24.83
N ARG A 193 9.57 -0.36 26.16
CA ARG A 193 8.83 0.60 27.00
C ARG A 193 9.25 2.07 26.81
N ARG A 194 10.54 2.32 26.46
CA ARG A 194 11.07 3.67 26.15
C ARG A 194 10.53 4.21 24.82
N ALA A 195 10.07 3.36 23.94
CA ALA A 195 9.50 3.74 22.65
C ALA A 195 8.01 4.07 22.73
N LEU A 196 7.34 3.83 23.88
CA LEU A 196 5.90 4.02 24.03
C LEU A 196 5.44 5.45 23.72
N GLY A 197 6.14 6.46 24.24
CA GLY A 197 5.81 7.86 23.97
C GLY A 197 5.88 8.21 22.49
N PRO A 198 7.02 7.97 21.78
CA PRO A 198 7.12 8.14 20.35
C PRO A 198 6.12 7.31 19.55
N PHE A 199 5.79 6.09 19.99
CA PHE A 199 4.79 5.24 19.34
C PHE A 199 3.38 5.83 19.44
N LEU A 200 2.95 6.26 20.63
CA LEU A 200 1.65 6.89 20.83
C LEU A 200 1.53 8.19 20.04
N LEU A 201 2.58 9.01 20.02
CA LEU A 201 2.63 10.21 19.19
C LEU A 201 2.50 9.85 17.70
N SER A 202 3.20 8.80 17.24
CA SER A 202 3.08 8.34 15.85
C SER A 202 1.67 7.87 15.53
N ALA A 203 1.03 7.10 16.41
CA ALA A 203 -0.34 6.65 16.24
C ALA A 203 -1.32 7.84 16.17
N ALA A 204 -1.17 8.85 17.05
CA ALA A 204 -1.98 10.05 17.02
C ALA A 204 -1.79 10.82 15.70
N LEU A 205 -0.54 11.00 15.23
CA LEU A 205 -0.26 11.69 13.97
C LEU A 205 -0.82 10.93 12.76
N ILE A 206 -0.71 9.59 12.72
CA ILE A 206 -1.32 8.77 11.66
C ILE A 206 -2.83 8.96 11.64
N THR A 207 -3.48 8.96 12.81
CA THR A 207 -4.93 9.20 12.93
C THR A 207 -5.30 10.59 12.45
N VAL A 208 -4.57 11.62 12.84
CA VAL A 208 -4.80 13.02 12.40
C VAL A 208 -4.64 13.16 10.89
N LEU A 209 -3.61 12.53 10.31
CA LEU A 209 -3.38 12.55 8.86
C LEU A 209 -4.50 11.82 8.09
N TRP A 210 -5.07 10.77 8.65
CA TRP A 210 -6.16 10.02 8.02
C TRP A 210 -7.54 10.64 8.25
N LEU A 211 -7.70 11.45 9.30
CA LEU A 211 -8.99 12.04 9.71
C LEU A 211 -9.73 12.79 8.60
N PRO A 212 -9.08 13.61 7.73
CA PRO A 212 -9.78 14.29 6.64
C PRO A 212 -10.54 13.35 5.71
N TRP A 213 -9.93 12.21 5.36
CA TRP A 213 -10.57 11.18 4.55
C TRP A 213 -11.69 10.46 5.32
N GLY A 214 -11.45 10.08 6.57
CA GLY A 214 -12.46 9.44 7.43
C GLY A 214 -13.72 10.31 7.60
N LEU A 215 -13.55 11.60 7.81
CA LEU A 215 -14.66 12.55 7.91
C LEU A 215 -15.39 12.72 6.56
N ALA A 216 -14.67 12.76 5.45
CA ALA A 216 -15.27 12.84 4.11
C ALA A 216 -16.15 11.62 3.82
N MET A 217 -15.67 10.41 4.15
CA MET A 217 -16.43 9.16 4.03
C MET A 217 -17.73 9.17 4.85
N LEU A 218 -17.64 9.59 6.12
CA LEU A 218 -18.82 9.63 7.00
C LEU A 218 -19.91 10.56 6.41
N LYS A 219 -19.52 11.71 5.87
CA LYS A 219 -20.44 12.65 5.21
C LYS A 219 -21.01 12.10 3.90
N GLY A 220 -20.17 11.47 3.08
CA GLY A 220 -20.58 10.85 1.81
C GLY A 220 -21.56 9.68 2.00
N GLY A 221 -21.29 8.81 2.97
CA GLY A 221 -22.16 7.67 3.30
C GLY A 221 -23.55 8.06 3.81
N GLN A 222 -23.69 9.18 4.51
CA GLN A 222 -24.98 9.70 4.94
C GLN A 222 -25.85 10.12 3.75
N GLY A 223 -25.30 10.82 2.78
CA GLY A 223 -26.02 11.24 1.58
C GLY A 223 -26.52 10.08 0.69
N VAL A 224 -25.80 8.96 0.68
CA VAL A 224 -26.23 7.73 -0.03
C VAL A 224 -27.41 7.07 0.68
N ASN A 225 -27.39 6.99 2.01
CA ASN A 225 -28.47 6.41 2.80
C ASN A 225 -29.78 7.23 2.70
N GLU A 226 -29.67 8.56 2.73
CA GLU A 226 -30.84 9.45 2.57
C GLU A 226 -31.49 9.27 1.19
N ARG A 227 -30.68 9.18 0.11
CA ARG A 227 -31.21 8.93 -1.24
C ARG A 227 -31.85 7.55 -1.40
N ARG A 228 -31.30 6.51 -0.78
CA ARG A 228 -31.90 5.18 -0.76
C ARG A 228 -33.23 5.16 -0.02
N GLN A 229 -33.35 5.86 1.11
CA GLN A 229 -34.60 5.98 1.86
C GLN A 229 -35.66 6.75 1.06
N GLN A 230 -35.28 7.86 0.42
CA GLN A 230 -36.20 8.64 -0.43
C GLN A 230 -36.64 7.84 -1.67
N GLY A 231 -35.77 7.00 -2.26
CA GLY A 231 -36.11 6.12 -3.38
C GLY A 231 -37.10 5.01 -2.97
N SER A 232 -36.90 4.40 -1.80
CA SER A 232 -37.82 3.36 -1.29
C SER A 232 -39.19 3.91 -0.88
N VAL A 233 -39.26 5.14 -0.37
CA VAL A 233 -40.55 5.81 -0.05
C VAL A 233 -41.32 6.10 -1.33
N LYS A 234 -40.65 6.52 -2.42
CA LYS A 234 -41.32 6.78 -3.72
C LYS A 234 -41.88 5.51 -4.37
N ILE A 235 -41.21 4.37 -4.21
CA ILE A 235 -41.69 3.08 -4.76
C ILE A 235 -42.86 2.52 -3.94
N ALA A 236 -42.93 2.79 -2.63
CA ALA A 236 -44.03 2.35 -1.79
C ALA A 236 -45.30 3.24 -1.90
N ALA A 237 -45.21 4.39 -2.60
CA ALA A 237 -46.31 5.33 -2.80
C ALA A 237 -46.96 5.22 -4.20
N VAL A 238 -46.59 4.23 -5.01
CA VAL A 238 -47.15 3.87 -6.31
C VAL A 238 -47.81 2.50 -6.20
#